data_da1173bc1b547f04c7fccfee3dfd8d00
#
_entry.id   da1173bc1b547f04c7fccfee3dfd8d00
#
_cell.length_a   1.000
_cell.length_b   1.000
_cell.length_c   1.000
_cell.angle_alpha   90.00
_cell.angle_beta   90.00
_cell.angle_gamma   90.00
#
_symmetry.space_group_name_H-M   'P 1'
#
loop_
_entity.id
_entity.type
_entity.pdbx_description
1 polymer ?
#
loop_
_entity_poly.entity_id
_entity_poly.type
_entity_poly.pdbx_seq_one_letter_code
_entity_poly.pdbx_strand_id
1 'polypeptide(L)'
;MKEPTLVIMAAGMGSRFGGLKQITAVDTEGHAIIDFSLFDAYRAGFRKIAFIIKREIEESFKAAVGLRMEKYFDVKYVYQQLDKLPEGYTVPEGREKPWGTGHAVLCCRGVVDGPFAVINADDFYGAGAYKAMYDFLSGDREQSEYAMVGYRLRNTVTENGSVARGVCDIENGYLVDITERTHIEKRGADAAYTEDGETFVPLSGDATVSMNFWGFSPMMLEQLNARFPAFLDKNLPVNPLKCEYFLPFVANEQLKEGLATVKILDCSETWYGMTYREDLDSVKLAIADMKSRGVYPDKLWK
;
A
#
# COMPACT_ATOMS: atom_id res chain seq x y z
N MET A 1 16.33 16.80 9.93
CA MET A 1 15.10 15.97 9.91
C MET A 1 15.46 14.50 10.11
N LYS A 2 14.55 13.67 10.66
CA LYS A 2 14.76 12.21 10.70
C LYS A 2 14.62 11.63 9.30
N GLU A 3 15.43 10.60 8.99
CA GLU A 3 15.34 9.90 7.71
C GLU A 3 13.99 9.20 7.53
N PRO A 4 13.39 9.27 6.32
CA PRO A 4 12.13 8.59 6.04
C PRO A 4 12.23 7.07 6.18
N THR A 5 11.18 6.47 6.75
CA THR A 5 11.04 5.01 6.86
C THR A 5 10.05 4.50 5.81
N LEU A 6 10.37 3.42 5.10
CA LEU A 6 9.42 2.71 4.25
C LEU A 6 8.71 1.64 5.08
N VAL A 7 7.41 1.78 5.27
CA VAL A 7 6.53 0.83 5.93
C VAL A 7 5.88 -0.07 4.87
N ILE A 8 6.06 -1.37 4.99
CA ILE A 8 5.61 -2.35 4.00
C ILE A 8 4.59 -3.29 4.63
N MET A 9 3.37 -3.25 4.14
CA MET A 9 2.28 -4.10 4.63
C MET A 9 2.38 -5.49 3.99
N ALA A 10 2.90 -6.46 4.75
CA ALA A 10 3.11 -7.85 4.33
C ALA A 10 2.31 -8.87 5.18
N ALA A 11 1.40 -8.40 6.05
CA ALA A 11 0.57 -9.27 6.89
C ALA A 11 -0.60 -9.93 6.14
N GLY A 12 -0.93 -9.45 4.93
CA GLY A 12 -1.98 -10.01 4.07
C GLY A 12 -1.57 -11.38 3.53
N MET A 13 -2.16 -12.45 4.06
CA MET A 13 -2.05 -13.76 3.42
C MET A 13 -2.86 -13.74 2.14
N GLY A 14 -2.21 -13.91 0.99
CA GLY A 14 -2.88 -14.09 -0.30
C GLY A 14 -3.68 -15.39 -0.31
N SER A 15 -4.81 -15.43 0.40
CA SER A 15 -5.69 -16.60 0.53
C SER A 15 -6.19 -17.12 -0.84
N ARG A 16 -6.16 -16.28 -1.87
CA ARG A 16 -6.56 -16.62 -3.24
C ARG A 16 -5.43 -17.26 -4.07
N PHE A 17 -4.17 -17.22 -3.59
CA PHE A 17 -2.99 -17.66 -4.36
C PHE A 17 -2.39 -18.97 -3.86
N GLY A 18 -2.90 -19.55 -2.77
CA GLY A 18 -2.41 -20.82 -2.21
C GLY A 18 -0.99 -20.80 -1.62
N GLY A 19 -0.45 -19.60 -1.28
CA GLY A 19 0.88 -19.43 -0.71
C GLY A 19 1.20 -17.98 -0.34
N LEU A 20 2.45 -17.71 0.09
CA LEU A 20 2.97 -16.37 0.31
C LEU A 20 3.16 -15.67 -1.04
N LYS A 21 2.15 -14.94 -1.49
CA LYS A 21 2.14 -14.19 -2.75
C LYS A 21 3.34 -13.25 -2.89
N GLN A 22 3.80 -12.70 -1.77
CA GLN A 22 4.91 -11.75 -1.69
C GLN A 22 6.28 -12.32 -2.09
N ILE A 23 6.41 -13.65 -2.13
CA ILE A 23 7.65 -14.35 -2.48
C ILE A 23 7.54 -15.16 -3.78
N THR A 24 6.44 -15.00 -4.54
CA THR A 24 6.33 -15.62 -5.86
C THR A 24 7.31 -14.95 -6.82
N ALA A 25 8.20 -15.76 -7.41
CA ALA A 25 9.21 -15.26 -8.34
C ALA A 25 8.56 -14.70 -9.62
N VAL A 26 8.98 -13.49 -9.99
CA VAL A 26 8.53 -12.77 -11.20
C VAL A 26 9.61 -12.63 -12.26
N ASP A 27 10.81 -13.17 -11.99
CA ASP A 27 11.90 -13.23 -12.97
C ASP A 27 12.69 -14.55 -12.88
N THR A 28 13.67 -14.70 -13.78
CA THR A 28 14.52 -15.90 -13.86
C THR A 28 15.57 -16.01 -12.75
N GLU A 29 15.85 -14.91 -12.05
CA GLU A 29 16.80 -14.86 -10.93
C GLU A 29 16.13 -15.18 -9.59
N GLY A 30 14.80 -15.39 -9.59
CA GLY A 30 14.01 -15.73 -8.41
C GLY A 30 13.56 -14.53 -7.58
N HIS A 31 13.65 -13.30 -8.11
CA HIS A 31 13.14 -12.12 -7.41
C HIS A 31 11.61 -12.07 -7.42
N ALA A 32 11.04 -11.70 -6.29
CA ALA A 32 9.61 -11.42 -6.14
C ALA A 32 9.32 -9.92 -6.40
N ILE A 33 8.05 -9.52 -6.52
CA ILE A 33 7.66 -8.11 -6.68
C ILE A 33 8.27 -7.23 -5.58
N ILE A 34 8.23 -7.70 -4.34
CA ILE A 34 8.79 -6.97 -3.20
C ILE A 34 10.29 -6.64 -3.37
N ASP A 35 11.06 -7.48 -4.08
CA ASP A 35 12.49 -7.21 -4.32
C ASP A 35 12.69 -5.99 -5.21
N PHE A 36 11.83 -5.79 -6.21
CA PHE A 36 11.86 -4.62 -7.08
C PHE A 36 11.44 -3.37 -6.30
N SER A 37 10.38 -3.47 -5.50
CA SER A 37 9.94 -2.39 -4.61
C SER A 37 11.04 -1.93 -3.65
N LEU A 38 11.75 -2.88 -3.03
CA LEU A 38 12.88 -2.60 -2.15
C LEU A 38 14.08 -2.02 -2.89
N PHE A 39 14.36 -2.52 -4.09
CA PHE A 39 15.44 -2.01 -4.94
C PHE A 39 15.19 -0.55 -5.36
N ASP A 40 13.98 -0.23 -5.78
CA ASP A 40 13.59 1.14 -6.13
C ASP A 40 13.61 2.07 -4.92
N ALA A 41 13.14 1.60 -3.77
CA ALA A 41 13.22 2.35 -2.52
C ALA A 41 14.69 2.65 -2.12
N TYR A 42 15.58 1.67 -2.26
CA TYR A 42 17.01 1.86 -2.00
C TYR A 42 17.62 2.90 -2.92
N ARG A 43 17.31 2.83 -4.23
CA ARG A 43 17.77 3.81 -5.24
C ARG A 43 17.20 5.19 -4.98
N ALA A 44 15.98 5.30 -4.50
CA ALA A 44 15.34 6.57 -4.14
C ALA A 44 15.98 7.24 -2.92
N GLY A 45 16.62 6.47 -2.03
CA GLY A 45 17.31 6.99 -0.85
C GLY A 45 16.82 6.41 0.49
N PHE A 46 15.75 5.60 0.52
CA PHE A 46 15.31 4.93 1.75
C PHE A 46 16.41 4.02 2.29
N ARG A 47 16.64 4.08 3.61
CA ARG A 47 17.58 3.22 4.34
C ARG A 47 16.97 2.57 5.57
N LYS A 48 15.73 2.94 5.92
CA LYS A 48 14.95 2.36 7.04
C LYS A 48 13.71 1.70 6.50
N ILE A 49 13.44 0.48 6.95
CA ILE A 49 12.26 -0.30 6.57
C ILE A 49 11.57 -0.82 7.83
N ALA A 50 10.24 -0.79 7.83
CA ALA A 50 9.42 -1.51 8.79
C ALA A 50 8.49 -2.47 8.05
N PHE A 51 8.73 -3.78 8.16
CA PHE A 51 7.84 -4.80 7.65
C PHE A 51 6.72 -5.07 8.65
N ILE A 52 5.48 -4.88 8.23
CA ILE A 52 4.30 -5.28 9.00
C ILE A 52 3.94 -6.71 8.57
N ILE A 53 4.12 -7.66 9.48
CA ILE A 53 3.89 -9.09 9.24
C ILE A 53 2.99 -9.68 10.35
N LYS A 54 2.56 -10.92 10.19
CA LYS A 54 2.01 -11.74 11.27
C LYS A 54 3.15 -12.53 11.93
N ARG A 55 3.03 -12.82 13.23
CA ARG A 55 4.05 -13.65 13.93
C ARG A 55 4.20 -15.03 13.31
N GLU A 56 3.11 -15.61 12.85
CA GLU A 56 3.07 -16.94 12.29
C GLU A 56 3.92 -17.11 11.02
N ILE A 57 4.17 -16.00 10.30
CA ILE A 57 4.99 -16.03 9.08
C ILE A 57 6.40 -15.45 9.28
N GLU A 58 6.78 -15.05 10.50
CA GLU A 58 8.03 -14.33 10.76
C GLU A 58 9.26 -15.07 10.22
N GLU A 59 9.45 -16.32 10.60
CA GLU A 59 10.62 -17.12 10.21
C GLU A 59 10.69 -17.31 8.69
N SER A 60 9.57 -17.64 8.06
CA SER A 60 9.51 -17.83 6.61
C SER A 60 9.72 -16.53 5.85
N PHE A 61 9.17 -15.41 6.35
CA PHE A 61 9.35 -14.09 5.74
C PHE A 61 10.79 -13.59 5.89
N LYS A 62 11.39 -13.74 7.07
CA LYS A 62 12.80 -13.41 7.31
C LYS A 62 13.72 -14.21 6.40
N ALA A 63 13.52 -15.51 6.28
CA ALA A 63 14.31 -16.36 5.40
C ALA A 63 14.18 -15.97 3.91
N ALA A 64 12.98 -15.62 3.46
CA ALA A 64 12.70 -15.29 2.06
C ALA A 64 13.17 -13.88 1.68
N VAL A 65 12.97 -12.88 2.54
CA VAL A 65 13.17 -11.46 2.24
C VAL A 65 14.03 -10.78 3.30
N GLY A 66 13.64 -10.88 4.58
CA GLY A 66 14.14 -10.03 5.65
C GLY A 66 15.64 -10.05 5.83
N LEU A 67 16.23 -11.24 6.07
CA LEU A 67 17.67 -11.41 6.34
C LEU A 67 18.56 -10.92 5.19
N ARG A 68 18.06 -10.99 3.95
CA ARG A 68 18.77 -10.46 2.79
C ARG A 68 18.75 -8.93 2.80
N MET A 69 17.64 -8.31 3.21
CA MET A 69 17.46 -6.87 3.23
C MET A 69 18.17 -6.18 4.40
N GLU A 70 18.43 -6.87 5.51
CA GLU A 70 19.20 -6.36 6.64
C GLU A 70 20.64 -5.94 6.27
N LYS A 71 21.14 -6.39 5.11
CA LYS A 71 22.44 -5.95 4.57
C LYS A 71 22.41 -4.54 3.96
N TYR A 72 21.24 -4.06 3.58
CA TYR A 72 21.05 -2.82 2.82
C TYR A 72 20.25 -1.76 3.58
N PHE A 73 19.48 -2.18 4.57
CA PHE A 73 18.56 -1.33 5.32
C PHE A 73 18.64 -1.60 6.84
N ASP A 74 18.31 -0.57 7.63
CA ASP A 74 17.88 -0.77 9.03
C ASP A 74 16.46 -1.32 9.02
N VAL A 75 16.33 -2.62 9.29
CA VAL A 75 15.06 -3.36 9.18
C VAL A 75 14.42 -3.51 10.55
N LYS A 76 13.15 -3.17 10.65
CA LYS A 76 12.28 -3.44 11.81
C LYS A 76 11.15 -4.38 11.40
N TYR A 77 10.78 -5.29 12.29
CA TYR A 77 9.62 -6.16 12.14
C TYR A 77 8.54 -5.72 13.10
N VAL A 78 7.36 -5.44 12.56
CA VAL A 78 6.17 -5.00 13.29
C VAL A 78 5.09 -6.05 13.11
N TYR A 79 4.40 -6.40 14.20
CA TYR A 79 3.43 -7.48 14.16
C TYR A 79 2.02 -6.95 14.23
N GLN A 80 1.24 -7.18 13.18
CA GLN A 80 -0.20 -6.97 13.18
C GLN A 80 -0.88 -8.23 13.73
N GLN A 81 -1.42 -8.13 14.95
CA GLN A 81 -2.11 -9.23 15.64
C GLN A 81 -3.52 -8.81 16.03
N LEU A 82 -4.45 -9.76 16.11
CA LEU A 82 -5.86 -9.49 16.41
C LEU A 82 -6.07 -8.94 17.82
N ASP A 83 -5.25 -9.35 18.77
CA ASP A 83 -5.30 -8.96 20.17
C ASP A 83 -4.67 -7.59 20.47
N LYS A 84 -4.04 -6.96 19.48
CA LYS A 84 -3.55 -5.57 19.62
C LYS A 84 -4.70 -4.57 19.53
N LEU A 85 -5.50 -4.53 20.57
CA LEU A 85 -6.66 -3.66 20.73
C LEU A 85 -6.41 -2.64 21.86
N PRO A 86 -7.12 -1.50 21.86
CA PRO A 86 -7.13 -0.59 22.97
C PRO A 86 -7.68 -1.26 24.25
N GLU A 87 -7.37 -0.68 25.41
CA GLU A 87 -7.92 -1.15 26.69
C GLU A 87 -9.46 -1.17 26.66
N GLY A 88 -10.05 -2.22 27.20
CA GLY A 88 -11.51 -2.43 27.25
C GLY A 88 -12.11 -3.16 26.05
N TYR A 89 -11.32 -3.42 24.99
CA TYR A 89 -11.79 -4.19 23.84
C TYR A 89 -11.21 -5.61 23.84
N THR A 90 -12.00 -6.55 23.35
CA THR A 90 -11.60 -7.96 23.17
C THR A 90 -11.84 -8.41 21.74
N VAL A 91 -11.08 -9.40 21.29
CA VAL A 91 -11.27 -9.99 19.96
C VAL A 91 -12.58 -10.74 19.95
N PRO A 92 -13.53 -10.42 19.04
CA PRO A 92 -14.78 -11.18 18.89
C PRO A 92 -14.51 -12.66 18.63
N GLU A 93 -15.33 -13.53 19.24
CA GLU A 93 -15.26 -14.95 18.98
C GLU A 93 -15.44 -15.27 17.49
N GLY A 94 -14.58 -16.11 16.94
CA GLY A 94 -14.59 -16.49 15.52
C GLY A 94 -14.01 -15.44 14.56
N ARG A 95 -13.44 -14.32 15.05
CA ARG A 95 -12.77 -13.37 14.17
C ARG A 95 -11.36 -13.86 13.78
N GLU A 96 -11.16 -14.04 12.48
CA GLU A 96 -9.85 -14.37 11.87
C GLU A 96 -9.31 -13.22 11.01
N LYS A 97 -10.20 -12.33 10.54
CA LYS A 97 -9.84 -11.23 9.64
C LYS A 97 -9.06 -10.15 10.39
N PRO A 98 -7.90 -9.69 9.87
CA PRO A 98 -7.18 -8.54 10.43
C PRO A 98 -8.05 -7.28 10.48
N TRP A 99 -7.66 -6.34 11.35
CA TRP A 99 -8.42 -5.10 11.57
C TRP A 99 -8.29 -4.07 10.45
N GLY A 100 -7.59 -4.38 9.36
CA GLY A 100 -7.42 -3.51 8.20
C GLY A 100 -6.08 -2.77 8.16
N THR A 101 -5.90 -1.98 7.10
CA THR A 101 -4.62 -1.30 6.78
C THR A 101 -4.28 -0.17 7.77
N GLY A 102 -5.28 0.52 8.30
CA GLY A 102 -5.08 1.54 9.34
C GLY A 102 -4.55 0.94 10.64
N HIS A 103 -5.09 -0.21 11.07
CA HIS A 103 -4.56 -0.93 12.23
C HIS A 103 -3.16 -1.50 11.96
N ALA A 104 -2.88 -1.96 10.75
CA ALA A 104 -1.54 -2.42 10.39
C ALA A 104 -0.51 -1.30 10.62
N VAL A 105 -0.79 -0.10 10.09
CA VAL A 105 0.08 1.07 10.25
C VAL A 105 0.12 1.54 11.71
N LEU A 106 -0.99 1.49 12.44
CA LEU A 106 -1.04 1.80 13.88
C LEU A 106 -0.05 0.94 14.68
N CYS A 107 0.15 -0.31 14.30
CA CYS A 107 1.13 -1.19 14.95
C CYS A 107 2.58 -0.67 14.85
N CYS A 108 2.88 0.27 13.93
CA CYS A 108 4.18 0.91 13.84
C CYS A 108 4.43 2.00 14.89
N ARG A 109 3.41 2.37 15.68
CA ARG A 109 3.54 3.37 16.76
C ARG A 109 4.58 2.91 17.79
N GLY A 110 5.52 3.79 18.12
CA GLY A 110 6.66 3.49 18.98
C GLY A 110 7.85 2.79 18.27
N VAL A 111 7.70 2.42 16.99
CA VAL A 111 8.77 1.85 16.15
C VAL A 111 9.21 2.83 15.08
N VAL A 112 8.25 3.49 14.43
CA VAL A 112 8.49 4.53 13.43
C VAL A 112 8.34 5.89 14.12
N ASP A 113 9.40 6.68 14.11
CA ASP A 113 9.49 7.95 14.85
C ASP A 113 9.76 9.18 13.98
N GLY A 114 9.86 8.98 12.66
CA GLY A 114 10.08 9.99 11.62
C GLY A 114 9.00 9.96 10.55
N PRO A 115 9.16 10.76 9.48
CA PRO A 115 8.30 10.66 8.31
C PRO A 115 8.36 9.25 7.72
N PHE A 116 7.26 8.80 7.13
CA PHE A 116 7.21 7.44 6.59
C PHE A 116 6.31 7.32 5.37
N ALA A 117 6.70 6.42 4.48
CA ALA A 117 5.87 5.97 3.39
C ALA A 117 5.20 4.63 3.74
N VAL A 118 4.02 4.36 3.17
CA VAL A 118 3.31 3.08 3.32
C VAL A 118 3.04 2.50 1.94
N ILE A 119 3.36 1.21 1.76
CA ILE A 119 3.08 0.44 0.54
C ILE A 119 2.55 -0.96 0.84
N ASN A 120 1.94 -1.59 -0.14
CA ASN A 120 1.65 -3.02 -0.12
C ASN A 120 2.88 -3.82 -0.58
N ALA A 121 3.11 -4.99 0.01
CA ALA A 121 4.25 -5.84 -0.31
C ALA A 121 4.13 -6.58 -1.65
N ASP A 122 2.91 -6.69 -2.19
CA ASP A 122 2.58 -7.45 -3.38
C ASP A 122 2.30 -6.58 -4.62
N ASP A 123 2.59 -5.28 -4.53
CA ASP A 123 2.40 -4.31 -5.60
C ASP A 123 3.74 -3.80 -6.14
N PHE A 124 3.83 -3.66 -7.47
CA PHE A 124 4.92 -2.99 -8.15
C PHE A 124 4.51 -1.55 -8.48
N TYR A 125 5.26 -0.59 -7.99
CA TYR A 125 4.94 0.83 -8.05
C TYR A 125 5.76 1.62 -9.09
N GLY A 126 6.95 1.11 -9.46
CA GLY A 126 7.90 1.79 -10.35
C GLY A 126 8.81 2.78 -9.63
N ALA A 127 10.03 2.94 -10.16
CA ALA A 127 11.10 3.72 -9.53
C ALA A 127 10.74 5.21 -9.33
N GLY A 128 10.00 5.78 -10.26
CA GLY A 128 9.56 7.19 -10.21
C GLY A 128 8.68 7.49 -8.99
N ALA A 129 7.81 6.55 -8.62
CA ALA A 129 6.93 6.68 -7.45
C ALA A 129 7.75 6.76 -6.13
N TYR A 130 8.74 5.89 -5.98
CA TYR A 130 9.62 5.91 -4.79
C TYR A 130 10.46 7.18 -4.72
N LYS A 131 10.98 7.66 -5.86
CA LYS A 131 11.77 8.89 -5.91
C LYS A 131 10.92 10.10 -5.51
N ALA A 132 9.73 10.24 -6.07
CA ALA A 132 8.82 11.34 -5.74
C ALA A 132 8.41 11.32 -4.26
N MET A 133 8.11 10.14 -3.72
CA MET A 133 7.74 9.99 -2.32
C MET A 133 8.92 10.27 -1.37
N TYR A 134 10.12 9.77 -1.69
CA TYR A 134 11.31 10.03 -0.88
C TYR A 134 11.66 11.53 -0.84
N ASP A 135 11.62 12.20 -1.98
CA ASP A 135 11.89 13.64 -2.09
C ASP A 135 10.86 14.44 -1.26
N PHE A 136 9.58 14.07 -1.35
CA PHE A 136 8.54 14.68 -0.53
C PHE A 136 8.83 14.47 0.97
N LEU A 137 9.09 13.23 1.40
CA LEU A 137 9.30 12.90 2.81
C LEU A 137 10.58 13.47 3.41
N SER A 138 11.60 13.72 2.58
CA SER A 138 12.88 14.30 3.00
C SER A 138 12.88 15.83 2.99
N GLY A 139 11.88 16.44 2.36
CA GLY A 139 11.71 17.89 2.29
C GLY A 139 11.20 18.49 3.61
N ASP A 140 11.33 19.82 3.73
CA ASP A 140 10.74 20.56 4.83
C ASP A 140 9.23 20.74 4.58
N ARG A 141 8.40 20.41 5.56
CA ARG A 141 6.94 20.46 5.46
C ARG A 141 6.27 20.46 6.84
N GLU A 142 5.00 20.86 6.84
CA GLU A 142 4.17 20.77 8.03
C GLU A 142 3.84 19.31 8.37
N GLN A 143 3.62 19.02 9.67
CA GLN A 143 3.25 17.68 10.11
C GLN A 143 1.88 17.23 9.57
N SER A 144 1.02 18.18 9.24
CA SER A 144 -0.31 17.98 8.66
C SER A 144 -0.31 17.81 7.15
N GLU A 145 0.83 17.98 6.48
CA GLU A 145 0.95 17.78 5.04
C GLU A 145 1.37 16.34 4.74
N TYR A 146 0.44 15.57 4.20
CA TYR A 146 0.63 14.21 3.73
C TYR A 146 0.81 14.18 2.20
N ALA A 147 1.15 13.03 1.66
CA ALA A 147 1.17 12.81 0.22
C ALA A 147 0.60 11.46 -0.16
N MET A 148 0.17 11.34 -1.40
CA MET A 148 -0.22 10.09 -2.03
C MET A 148 0.32 10.07 -3.45
N VAL A 149 0.87 8.92 -3.89
CA VAL A 149 1.23 8.72 -5.29
C VAL A 149 -0.05 8.48 -6.09
N GLY A 150 -0.32 9.37 -7.04
CA GLY A 150 -1.49 9.30 -7.92
C GLY A 150 -1.13 8.62 -9.23
N TYR A 151 -1.81 7.52 -9.56
CA TYR A 151 -1.64 6.80 -10.82
C TYR A 151 -2.77 7.11 -11.78
N ARG A 152 -2.50 7.05 -13.09
CA ARG A 152 -3.57 7.08 -14.10
C ARG A 152 -4.31 5.76 -14.07
N LEU A 153 -5.64 5.79 -14.03
CA LEU A 153 -6.49 4.60 -13.95
C LEU A 153 -6.13 3.56 -15.01
N ARG A 154 -5.93 3.99 -16.28
CA ARG A 154 -5.55 3.10 -17.39
C ARG A 154 -4.29 2.29 -17.14
N ASN A 155 -3.39 2.78 -16.29
CA ASN A 155 -2.13 2.13 -15.91
C ASN A 155 -2.29 1.17 -14.72
N THR A 156 -3.51 0.96 -14.23
CA THR A 156 -3.79 0.16 -13.01
C THR A 156 -4.89 -0.88 -13.20
N VAL A 157 -5.51 -0.95 -14.38
CA VAL A 157 -6.57 -1.93 -14.70
C VAL A 157 -5.98 -3.13 -15.42
N THR A 158 -6.65 -4.26 -15.33
CA THR A 158 -6.27 -5.53 -15.98
C THR A 158 -7.30 -5.95 -17.01
N GLU A 159 -6.91 -6.81 -17.97
CA GLU A 159 -7.81 -7.49 -18.90
C GLU A 159 -8.51 -8.70 -18.26
N ASN A 160 -8.03 -9.16 -17.09
CA ASN A 160 -8.43 -10.42 -16.48
C ASN A 160 -9.64 -10.33 -15.54
N GLY A 161 -10.29 -9.15 -15.46
CA GLY A 161 -11.47 -8.97 -14.63
C GLY A 161 -11.59 -7.58 -14.04
N SER A 162 -12.41 -7.45 -13.00
CA SER A 162 -12.61 -6.19 -12.31
C SER A 162 -11.56 -5.93 -11.23
N VAL A 163 -11.32 -4.65 -10.96
CA VAL A 163 -10.43 -4.18 -9.89
C VAL A 163 -11.14 -3.19 -8.98
N ALA A 164 -10.65 -3.04 -7.75
CA ALA A 164 -11.08 -2.00 -6.82
C ALA A 164 -10.03 -0.88 -6.74
N ARG A 165 -10.44 0.40 -6.81
CA ARG A 165 -9.55 1.57 -6.75
C ARG A 165 -10.20 2.73 -6.00
N GLY A 166 -9.39 3.43 -5.22
CA GLY A 166 -9.75 4.73 -4.68
C GLY A 166 -9.63 5.80 -5.79
N VAL A 167 -10.76 6.20 -6.36
CA VAL A 167 -10.81 7.27 -7.37
C VAL A 167 -10.75 8.61 -6.66
N CYS A 168 -9.83 9.48 -7.11
CA CYS A 168 -9.47 10.71 -6.43
C CYS A 168 -10.07 11.93 -7.12
N ASP A 169 -10.69 12.81 -6.34
CA ASP A 169 -11.02 14.18 -6.74
C ASP A 169 -9.88 15.09 -6.30
N ILE A 170 -9.35 15.90 -7.24
CA ILE A 170 -8.12 16.68 -7.06
C ILE A 170 -8.35 18.12 -7.44
N GLU A 171 -7.94 19.06 -6.58
CA GLU A 171 -7.89 20.48 -6.87
C GLU A 171 -6.49 21.04 -6.55
N ASN A 172 -5.91 21.80 -7.49
CA ASN A 172 -4.60 22.44 -7.33
C ASN A 172 -3.46 21.51 -6.91
N GLY A 173 -3.53 20.21 -7.30
CA GLY A 173 -2.53 19.20 -6.96
C GLY A 173 -2.71 18.57 -5.57
N TYR A 174 -3.82 18.84 -4.90
CA TYR A 174 -4.18 18.27 -3.62
C TYR A 174 -5.45 17.43 -3.71
N LEU A 175 -5.49 16.37 -2.92
CA LEU A 175 -6.67 15.52 -2.79
C LEU A 175 -7.80 16.30 -2.11
N VAL A 176 -8.99 16.24 -2.70
CA VAL A 176 -10.24 16.82 -2.14
C VAL A 176 -11.10 15.71 -1.55
N ASP A 177 -11.25 14.60 -2.26
CA ASP A 177 -11.96 13.41 -1.81
C ASP A 177 -11.40 12.15 -2.47
N ILE A 178 -11.65 11.01 -1.87
CA ILE A 178 -11.31 9.69 -2.41
C ILE A 178 -12.51 8.77 -2.25
N THR A 179 -12.98 8.24 -3.37
CA THR A 179 -14.11 7.30 -3.40
C THR A 179 -13.63 5.91 -3.82
N GLU A 180 -13.80 4.93 -2.94
CA GLU A 180 -13.50 3.54 -3.27
C GLU A 180 -14.54 2.99 -4.24
N ARG A 181 -14.11 2.62 -5.45
CA ARG A 181 -14.91 1.91 -6.45
C ARG A 181 -14.48 0.45 -6.46
N THR A 182 -15.34 -0.42 -5.99
CA THR A 182 -15.00 -1.83 -5.73
C THR A 182 -15.09 -2.72 -6.97
N HIS A 183 -15.71 -2.25 -8.05
CA HIS A 183 -15.87 -2.98 -9.30
C HIS A 183 -15.64 -2.05 -10.50
N ILE A 184 -14.40 -1.99 -10.97
CA ILE A 184 -14.00 -1.25 -12.16
C ILE A 184 -13.53 -2.24 -13.21
N GLU A 185 -14.07 -2.14 -14.42
CA GLU A 185 -13.66 -2.92 -15.58
C GLU A 185 -13.01 -2.06 -16.65
N LYS A 186 -11.99 -2.59 -17.31
CA LYS A 186 -11.34 -1.93 -18.44
C LYS A 186 -12.28 -1.84 -19.63
N ARG A 187 -12.29 -0.70 -20.33
CA ARG A 187 -13.07 -0.44 -21.54
C ARG A 187 -12.17 0.28 -22.56
N GLY A 188 -11.30 -0.49 -23.26
CA GLY A 188 -10.31 0.07 -24.17
C GLY A 188 -9.28 0.93 -23.45
N ALA A 189 -9.17 2.21 -23.82
CA ALA A 189 -8.27 3.18 -23.15
C ALA A 189 -8.85 3.75 -21.86
N ASP A 190 -10.16 3.59 -21.64
CA ASP A 190 -10.91 4.05 -20.47
C ASP A 190 -11.37 2.85 -19.61
N ALA A 191 -12.24 3.13 -18.65
CA ALA A 191 -12.84 2.13 -17.77
C ALA A 191 -14.33 2.45 -17.51
N ALA A 192 -15.01 1.55 -16.84
CA ALA A 192 -16.33 1.81 -16.27
C ALA A 192 -16.45 1.09 -14.93
N TYR A 193 -17.19 1.68 -13.98
CA TYR A 193 -17.47 1.06 -12.70
C TYR A 193 -18.96 0.76 -12.54
N THR A 194 -19.27 -0.19 -11.70
CA THR A 194 -20.63 -0.50 -11.29
C THR A 194 -20.70 -0.70 -9.78
N GLU A 195 -21.84 -0.34 -9.19
CA GLU A 195 -22.13 -0.57 -7.76
C GLU A 195 -23.17 -1.68 -7.57
N ASP A 196 -24.01 -1.93 -8.60
CA ASP A 196 -25.09 -2.91 -8.60
C ASP A 196 -24.79 -4.16 -9.46
N GLY A 197 -23.71 -4.15 -10.23
CA GLY A 197 -23.33 -5.19 -11.18
C GLY A 197 -24.05 -5.13 -12.53
N GLU A 198 -24.98 -4.20 -12.72
CA GLU A 198 -25.83 -4.09 -13.92
C GLU A 198 -25.59 -2.76 -14.65
N THR A 199 -25.56 -1.66 -13.92
CA THR A 199 -25.41 -0.30 -14.48
C THR A 199 -23.96 0.12 -14.44
N PHE A 200 -23.33 0.31 -15.62
CA PHE A 200 -21.96 0.76 -15.73
C PHE A 200 -21.86 2.27 -15.98
N VAL A 201 -21.10 2.95 -15.13
CA VAL A 201 -20.81 4.37 -15.23
C VAL A 201 -19.44 4.55 -15.83
N PRO A 202 -19.29 5.31 -16.95
CA PRO A 202 -18.00 5.58 -17.57
C PRO A 202 -17.02 6.28 -16.60
N LEU A 203 -15.76 5.88 -16.66
CA LEU A 203 -14.68 6.44 -15.88
C LEU A 203 -13.46 6.66 -16.79
N SER A 204 -12.96 7.89 -16.84
CA SER A 204 -11.81 8.21 -17.69
C SER A 204 -10.57 7.42 -17.29
N GLY A 205 -9.87 6.87 -18.27
CA GLY A 205 -8.56 6.25 -18.05
C GLY A 205 -7.50 7.23 -17.53
N ASP A 206 -7.71 8.54 -17.68
CA ASP A 206 -6.85 9.59 -17.13
C ASP A 206 -7.22 9.98 -15.69
N ALA A 207 -8.31 9.44 -15.13
CA ALA A 207 -8.66 9.66 -13.74
C ALA A 207 -7.49 9.24 -12.83
N THR A 208 -7.24 10.04 -11.79
CA THR A 208 -6.21 9.71 -10.81
C THR A 208 -6.78 8.74 -9.78
N VAL A 209 -6.02 7.68 -9.49
CA VAL A 209 -6.40 6.67 -8.51
C VAL A 209 -5.30 6.42 -7.50
N SER A 210 -5.70 6.04 -6.30
CA SER A 210 -4.83 5.56 -5.24
C SER A 210 -4.52 4.08 -5.42
N MET A 211 -3.22 3.75 -5.34
CA MET A 211 -2.72 2.38 -5.27
C MET A 211 -2.11 2.07 -3.89
N ASN A 212 -2.56 2.78 -2.86
CA ASN A 212 -2.14 2.60 -1.48
C ASN A 212 -0.67 2.96 -1.21
N PHE A 213 -0.09 3.87 -2.03
CA PHE A 213 1.23 4.43 -1.78
C PHE A 213 1.08 5.82 -1.15
N TRP A 214 1.20 5.86 0.17
CA TRP A 214 0.98 7.06 0.98
C TRP A 214 2.26 7.52 1.66
N GLY A 215 2.38 8.82 1.92
CA GLY A 215 3.43 9.44 2.71
C GLY A 215 2.86 10.25 3.87
N PHE A 216 3.37 10.03 5.07
CA PHE A 216 2.86 10.60 6.30
C PHE A 216 3.97 11.17 7.19
N SER A 217 3.58 12.06 8.08
CA SER A 217 4.32 12.40 9.29
C SER A 217 3.92 11.45 10.45
N PRO A 218 4.68 11.43 11.55
CA PRO A 218 4.29 10.68 12.76
C PRO A 218 2.91 11.05 13.32
N MET A 219 2.37 12.24 13.00
CA MET A 219 1.03 12.65 13.41
C MET A 219 -0.03 11.65 12.97
N MET A 220 0.12 11.00 11.80
CA MET A 220 -0.82 9.96 11.35
C MET A 220 -0.91 8.80 12.34
N LEU A 221 0.19 8.37 12.97
CA LEU A 221 0.15 7.29 13.96
C LEU A 221 -0.66 7.67 15.20
N GLU A 222 -0.57 8.93 15.62
CA GLU A 222 -1.36 9.44 16.74
C GLU A 222 -2.84 9.57 16.36
N GLN A 223 -3.14 10.01 15.14
CA GLN A 223 -4.53 10.08 14.63
C GLN A 223 -5.15 8.69 14.50
N LEU A 224 -4.40 7.71 13.99
CA LEU A 224 -4.85 6.31 13.93
C LEU A 224 -5.16 5.77 15.33
N ASN A 225 -4.29 6.04 16.31
CA ASN A 225 -4.48 5.61 17.69
C ASN A 225 -5.71 6.26 18.35
N ALA A 226 -5.89 7.55 18.16
CA ALA A 226 -6.98 8.30 18.77
C ALA A 226 -8.36 7.91 18.20
N ARG A 227 -8.44 7.56 16.92
CA ARG A 227 -9.69 7.25 16.21
C ARG A 227 -10.09 5.77 16.26
N PHE A 228 -9.16 4.87 16.55
CA PHE A 228 -9.42 3.43 16.54
C PHE A 228 -10.50 2.99 17.54
N PRO A 229 -10.56 3.48 18.79
CA PRO A 229 -11.67 3.17 19.72
C PRO A 229 -13.05 3.53 19.15
N ALA A 230 -13.23 4.73 18.62
CA ALA A 230 -14.49 5.16 18.03
C ALA A 230 -14.90 4.31 16.81
N PHE A 231 -13.90 3.88 16.00
CA PHE A 231 -14.17 2.91 14.93
C PHE A 231 -14.69 1.58 15.47
N LEU A 232 -14.09 1.04 16.55
CA LEU A 232 -14.51 -0.21 17.18
C LEU A 232 -15.91 -0.09 17.74
N ASP A 233 -16.22 0.98 18.49
CA ASP A 233 -17.56 1.23 19.06
C ASP A 233 -18.66 1.23 17.99
N LYS A 234 -18.39 1.86 16.86
CA LYS A 234 -19.34 1.97 15.74
C LYS A 234 -19.53 0.65 14.98
N ASN A 235 -18.45 -0.09 14.76
CA ASN A 235 -18.44 -1.18 13.77
C ASN A 235 -18.57 -2.58 14.40
N LEU A 236 -18.09 -2.80 15.63
CA LEU A 236 -18.22 -4.10 16.29
C LEU A 236 -19.67 -4.57 16.46
N PRO A 237 -20.62 -3.71 16.85
CA PRO A 237 -22.04 -4.13 16.97
C PRO A 237 -22.66 -4.56 15.64
N VAL A 238 -22.15 -4.03 14.51
CA VAL A 238 -22.73 -4.26 13.17
C VAL A 238 -22.04 -5.41 12.44
N ASN A 239 -20.70 -5.46 12.49
CA ASN A 239 -19.89 -6.42 11.72
C ASN A 239 -18.66 -6.87 12.49
N PRO A 240 -18.82 -7.63 13.61
CA PRO A 240 -17.72 -7.98 14.51
C PRO A 240 -16.61 -8.80 13.82
N LEU A 241 -16.96 -9.64 12.84
CA LEU A 241 -16.03 -10.58 12.23
C LEU A 241 -15.26 -10.00 11.05
N LYS A 242 -15.77 -8.95 10.39
CA LYS A 242 -15.23 -8.51 9.09
C LYS A 242 -14.97 -7.00 8.97
N CYS A 243 -15.37 -6.16 9.97
CA CYS A 243 -15.08 -4.73 9.90
C CYS A 243 -13.59 -4.47 9.80
N GLU A 244 -13.20 -3.48 8.98
CA GLU A 244 -11.80 -3.11 8.73
C GLU A 244 -11.60 -1.60 8.89
N TYR A 245 -10.57 -1.25 9.64
CA TYR A 245 -10.10 0.12 9.84
C TYR A 245 -9.12 0.45 8.72
N PHE A 246 -9.58 1.15 7.71
CA PHE A 246 -8.81 1.46 6.51
C PHE A 246 -7.96 2.73 6.67
N LEU A 247 -6.71 2.69 6.26
CA LEU A 247 -5.79 3.82 6.28
C LEU A 247 -6.29 5.00 5.42
N PRO A 248 -6.74 4.80 4.16
CA PRO A 248 -7.26 5.90 3.35
C PRO A 248 -8.48 6.57 3.95
N PHE A 249 -9.33 5.82 4.65
CA PHE A 249 -10.49 6.39 5.34
C PHE A 249 -10.07 7.40 6.42
N VAL A 250 -9.08 7.05 7.24
CA VAL A 250 -8.58 7.95 8.31
C VAL A 250 -7.89 9.19 7.74
N ALA A 251 -7.16 9.04 6.62
CA ALA A 251 -6.59 10.18 5.92
C ALA A 251 -7.69 11.12 5.36
N ASN A 252 -8.74 10.55 4.77
CA ASN A 252 -9.86 11.29 4.22
C ASN A 252 -10.71 11.99 5.30
N GLU A 253 -10.89 11.37 6.48
CA GLU A 253 -11.56 12.04 7.61
C GLU A 253 -10.78 13.29 8.04
N GLN A 254 -9.46 13.19 8.21
CA GLN A 254 -8.62 14.35 8.57
C GLN A 254 -8.66 15.44 7.49
N LEU A 255 -8.71 15.07 6.22
CA LEU A 255 -8.88 16.01 5.11
C LEU A 255 -10.20 16.78 5.24
N LYS A 256 -11.32 16.08 5.45
CA LYS A 256 -12.66 16.67 5.59
C LYS A 256 -12.81 17.54 6.86
N GLU A 257 -12.07 17.22 7.90
CA GLU A 257 -12.01 18.00 9.15
C GLU A 257 -11.06 19.21 9.04
N GLY A 258 -10.31 19.37 7.95
CA GLY A 258 -9.32 20.43 7.77
C GLY A 258 -8.08 20.27 8.66
N LEU A 259 -7.84 19.06 9.18
CA LEU A 259 -6.70 18.73 10.03
C LEU A 259 -5.44 18.35 9.26
N ALA A 260 -5.61 17.96 8.00
CA ALA A 260 -4.50 17.60 7.12
C ALA A 260 -4.79 17.97 5.68
N THR A 261 -3.73 18.09 4.89
CA THR A 261 -3.77 18.16 3.44
C THR A 261 -3.04 16.96 2.85
N VAL A 262 -3.42 16.54 1.64
CA VAL A 262 -2.80 15.41 0.95
C VAL A 262 -2.35 15.87 -0.43
N LYS A 263 -1.05 16.03 -0.62
CA LYS A 263 -0.45 16.37 -1.91
C LYS A 263 -0.45 15.16 -2.83
N ILE A 264 -0.89 15.34 -4.06
CA ILE A 264 -0.80 14.29 -5.08
C ILE A 264 0.57 14.36 -5.74
N LEU A 265 1.29 13.26 -5.68
CA LEU A 265 2.54 13.05 -6.40
C LEU A 265 2.20 12.32 -7.70
N ASP A 266 2.15 13.05 -8.82
CA ASP A 266 1.84 12.48 -10.11
C ASP A 266 2.84 11.39 -10.50
N CYS A 267 2.33 10.25 -10.96
CA CYS A 267 3.12 9.12 -11.40
C CYS A 267 2.62 8.61 -12.76
N SER A 268 3.51 8.59 -13.75
CA SER A 268 3.24 8.07 -15.08
C SER A 268 3.60 6.58 -15.24
N GLU A 269 4.14 5.97 -14.18
CA GLU A 269 4.50 4.57 -14.16
C GLU A 269 3.28 3.66 -14.34
N THR A 270 3.49 2.48 -14.86
CA THR A 270 2.49 1.42 -14.84
C THR A 270 2.60 0.67 -13.54
N TRP A 271 1.49 0.60 -12.83
CA TRP A 271 1.38 -0.25 -11.65
C TRP A 271 1.09 -1.69 -12.07
N TYR A 272 1.71 -2.65 -11.39
CA TYR A 272 1.41 -4.06 -11.55
C TYR A 272 1.14 -4.69 -10.19
N GLY A 273 0.06 -5.47 -10.11
CA GLY A 273 -0.27 -6.27 -8.94
C GLY A 273 -0.72 -7.65 -9.36
N MET A 274 -0.69 -8.59 -8.44
CA MET A 274 -1.16 -9.96 -8.67
C MET A 274 -2.55 -10.12 -8.05
N THR A 275 -3.56 -9.48 -8.64
CA THR A 275 -4.96 -9.64 -8.19
C THR A 275 -5.48 -11.02 -8.58
N TYR A 276 -5.19 -11.43 -9.80
CA TYR A 276 -5.54 -12.73 -10.37
C TYR A 276 -4.27 -13.54 -10.62
N ARG A 277 -4.40 -14.86 -10.69
CA ARG A 277 -3.25 -15.75 -10.97
C ARG A 277 -2.68 -15.51 -12.37
N GLU A 278 -3.55 -15.16 -13.29
CA GLU A 278 -3.26 -14.85 -14.69
C GLU A 278 -2.41 -13.56 -14.81
N ASP A 279 -2.45 -12.66 -13.82
CA ASP A 279 -1.64 -11.45 -13.81
C ASP A 279 -0.13 -11.76 -13.72
N LEU A 280 0.24 -12.92 -13.16
CA LEU A 280 1.65 -13.31 -12.98
C LEU A 280 2.44 -13.31 -14.28
N ASP A 281 1.85 -13.80 -15.38
CA ASP A 281 2.55 -13.86 -16.66
C ASP A 281 2.75 -12.47 -17.25
N SER A 282 1.77 -11.58 -17.11
CA SER A 282 1.90 -10.19 -17.54
C SER A 282 2.94 -9.41 -16.71
N VAL A 283 3.02 -9.66 -15.41
CA VAL A 283 4.06 -9.10 -14.52
C VAL A 283 5.45 -9.59 -14.95
N LYS A 284 5.63 -10.88 -15.20
CA LYS A 284 6.91 -11.45 -15.67
C LYS A 284 7.36 -10.84 -16.99
N LEU A 285 6.44 -10.68 -17.95
CA LEU A 285 6.74 -10.05 -19.23
C LEU A 285 7.15 -8.58 -19.06
N ALA A 286 6.45 -7.83 -18.21
CA ALA A 286 6.78 -6.44 -17.94
C ALA A 286 8.15 -6.29 -17.27
N ILE A 287 8.48 -7.13 -16.29
CA ILE A 287 9.80 -7.15 -15.64
C ILE A 287 10.90 -7.54 -16.63
N ALA A 288 10.69 -8.54 -17.48
CA ALA A 288 11.65 -8.93 -18.51
C ALA A 288 11.92 -7.80 -19.51
N ASP A 289 10.87 -7.09 -19.95
CA ASP A 289 11.00 -5.90 -20.80
C ASP A 289 11.80 -4.80 -20.11
N MET A 290 11.48 -4.46 -18.85
CA MET A 290 12.20 -3.47 -18.08
C MET A 290 13.69 -3.82 -17.91
N LYS A 291 14.03 -5.10 -17.68
CA LYS A 291 15.41 -5.56 -17.62
C LYS A 291 16.11 -5.45 -19.00
N SER A 292 15.44 -5.83 -20.08
CA SER A 292 15.99 -5.72 -21.43
C SER A 292 16.31 -4.28 -21.84
N ARG A 293 15.55 -3.32 -21.34
CA ARG A 293 15.76 -1.87 -21.52
C ARG A 293 16.77 -1.26 -20.53
N GLY A 294 17.34 -2.07 -19.64
CA GLY A 294 18.32 -1.60 -18.64
C GLY A 294 17.73 -0.78 -17.49
N VAL A 295 16.40 -0.80 -17.28
CA VAL A 295 15.75 -0.17 -16.12
C VAL A 295 16.17 -0.88 -14.83
N TYR A 296 16.24 -2.21 -14.88
CA TYR A 296 16.75 -3.06 -13.79
C TYR A 296 17.93 -3.92 -14.28
N PRO A 297 18.95 -4.15 -13.41
CA PRO A 297 19.98 -5.14 -13.69
C PRO A 297 19.40 -6.56 -13.56
N ASP A 298 20.06 -7.56 -14.16
CA ASP A 298 19.66 -8.96 -14.03
C ASP A 298 19.58 -9.38 -12.56
N LYS A 299 20.61 -9.06 -11.77
CA LYS A 299 20.66 -9.25 -10.33
C LYS A 299 20.47 -7.91 -9.61
N LEU A 300 19.35 -7.77 -8.89
CA LEU A 300 19.01 -6.54 -8.16
C LEU A 300 20.01 -6.25 -7.04
N TRP A 301 20.44 -7.29 -6.34
CA TRP A 301 21.34 -7.18 -5.18
C TRP A 301 22.67 -7.88 -5.45
N LYS A 302 23.77 -7.24 -5.01
CA LYS A 302 25.14 -7.77 -5.12
C LYS A 302 25.52 -8.61 -3.91
#